data_fb4de90019848d367079373368bd59d5
#
_entry.id   fb4de90019848d367079373368bd59d5
#
_cell.length_a   1.000
_cell.length_b   1.000
_cell.length_c   1.000
_cell.angle_alpha   90.00
_cell.angle_beta   90.00
_cell.angle_gamma   90.00
#
_symmetry.space_group_name_H-M   'P 1'
#
loop_
_entity.id
_entity.type
_entity.pdbx_description
1 polymer ?
#
loop_
_entity_poly.entity_id
_entity_poly.type
_entity_poly.pdbx_seq_one_letter_code
_entity_poly.pdbx_strand_id
1 'polypeptide(L)'
;ALTFSACSDDDDDDKSINVPEAVTQALKQKYPNATDVDWKQKSSYFVADCWLDGKDSDIWFDANGNWWMTESEIYWNDVPGAVQTAFNNSEYANWVQDDYYFLLYPLQPMQYVIEVKQGNQKYQVFYSEDGGLMNTVNVTGKDDTIYPPEE
;
A
#
# COMPACT_ATOMS: atom_id res chain seq x y z
N ALA A 1 9.49 -40.73 3.14
CA ALA A 1 9.88 -39.88 2.03
C ALA A 1 8.62 -39.29 1.42
N LEU A 2 8.28 -38.09 1.86
CA LEU A 2 7.19 -37.34 1.26
C LEU A 2 7.78 -36.47 0.18
N THR A 3 7.62 -36.90 -1.04
CA THR A 3 7.92 -36.06 -2.19
C THR A 3 6.80 -35.05 -2.32
N PHE A 4 7.06 -33.85 -1.94
CA PHE A 4 6.22 -32.73 -2.35
C PHE A 4 6.50 -32.46 -3.82
N SER A 5 5.63 -32.96 -4.65
CA SER A 5 5.52 -32.51 -6.01
C SER A 5 4.94 -31.10 -5.96
N ALA A 6 5.80 -30.12 -6.03
CA ALA A 6 5.37 -28.77 -6.30
C ALA A 6 4.84 -28.76 -7.72
N CYS A 7 3.53 -28.70 -7.87
CA CYS A 7 2.94 -28.34 -9.13
C CYS A 7 3.22 -26.89 -9.36
N SER A 8 4.26 -26.60 -10.07
CA SER A 8 4.46 -25.30 -10.68
C SER A 8 3.50 -25.22 -11.84
N ASP A 9 2.38 -24.59 -11.64
CA ASP A 9 1.58 -24.17 -12.76
C ASP A 9 2.23 -22.96 -13.40
N ASP A 10 2.48 -23.15 -14.55
CA ASP A 10 3.12 -22.44 -15.61
C ASP A 10 2.54 -21.11 -15.97
N ASP A 11 1.97 -20.35 -15.14
CA ASP A 11 1.56 -19.02 -15.54
C ASP A 11 2.62 -18.03 -15.12
N ASP A 12 3.34 -17.85 -15.90
CA ASP A 12 4.24 -17.02 -16.64
C ASP A 12 4.76 -15.78 -15.92
N ASP A 13 4.09 -15.22 -14.94
CA ASP A 13 4.50 -14.01 -14.26
C ASP A 13 4.53 -14.14 -12.74
N ASP A 14 3.96 -15.21 -12.21
CA ASP A 14 4.01 -15.51 -10.79
C ASP A 14 5.23 -16.37 -10.49
N LYS A 15 6.36 -15.73 -10.45
CA LYS A 15 7.51 -16.33 -9.77
C LYS A 15 7.13 -16.46 -8.31
N SER A 16 6.82 -17.71 -7.89
CA SER A 16 6.62 -17.99 -6.48
C SER A 16 7.86 -17.54 -5.73
N ILE A 17 7.71 -16.49 -4.95
CA ILE A 17 8.77 -15.99 -4.10
C ILE A 17 8.85 -16.81 -2.83
N ASN A 18 10.05 -16.92 -2.31
CA ASN A 18 10.31 -17.62 -1.05
C ASN A 18 10.13 -16.63 0.09
N VAL A 19 8.98 -16.69 0.74
CA VAL A 19 8.68 -15.80 1.88
C VAL A 19 9.21 -16.43 3.15
N PRO A 20 10.08 -15.75 3.91
CA PRO A 20 10.54 -16.25 5.20
C PRO A 20 9.40 -16.55 6.14
N GLU A 21 9.53 -17.62 6.93
CA GLU A 21 8.51 -17.97 7.92
C GLU A 21 8.23 -16.86 8.91
N ALA A 22 9.27 -16.10 9.30
CA ALA A 22 9.12 -14.94 10.19
C ALA A 22 8.13 -13.93 9.64
N VAL A 23 8.11 -13.73 8.32
CA VAL A 23 7.22 -12.80 7.63
C VAL A 23 5.78 -13.32 7.60
N THR A 24 5.59 -14.59 7.22
CA THR A 24 4.26 -15.19 7.20
C THR A 24 3.63 -15.25 8.59
N GLN A 25 4.43 -15.52 9.61
CA GLN A 25 3.98 -15.49 11.01
C GLN A 25 3.61 -14.08 11.46
N ALA A 26 4.41 -13.09 11.07
CA ALA A 26 4.16 -11.69 11.40
C ALA A 26 2.81 -11.21 10.84
N LEU A 27 2.49 -11.59 9.61
CA LEU A 27 1.19 -11.28 9.02
C LEU A 27 0.04 -11.89 9.82
N LYS A 28 0.15 -13.17 10.16
CA LYS A 28 -0.89 -13.90 10.93
C LYS A 28 -1.10 -13.30 12.31
N GLN A 29 -0.02 -12.85 12.96
CA GLN A 29 -0.10 -12.22 14.27
C GLN A 29 -0.71 -10.83 14.21
N LYS A 30 -0.33 -10.03 13.23
CA LYS A 30 -0.79 -8.66 13.10
C LYS A 30 -2.22 -8.57 12.54
N TYR A 31 -2.48 -9.33 11.48
CA TYR A 31 -3.76 -9.30 10.76
C TYR A 31 -4.27 -10.72 10.54
N PRO A 32 -4.78 -11.38 11.59
CA PRO A 32 -5.29 -12.75 11.46
C PRO A 32 -6.49 -12.88 10.52
N ASN A 33 -7.17 -11.77 10.24
CA ASN A 33 -8.31 -11.70 9.34
C ASN A 33 -7.96 -11.36 7.89
N ALA A 34 -6.67 -11.22 7.56
CA ALA A 34 -6.25 -11.04 6.16
C ALA A 34 -6.57 -12.28 5.33
N THR A 35 -7.19 -12.09 4.18
CA THR A 35 -7.58 -13.16 3.25
C THR A 35 -7.05 -12.90 1.85
N ASP A 36 -7.04 -13.96 1.02
CA ASP A 36 -6.61 -13.89 -0.38
C ASP A 36 -5.18 -13.30 -0.52
N VAL A 37 -4.28 -13.81 0.31
CA VAL A 37 -2.92 -13.29 0.40
C VAL A 37 -2.08 -13.75 -0.79
N ASP A 38 -1.58 -12.78 -1.54
CA ASP A 38 -0.60 -12.98 -2.61
C ASP A 38 0.67 -12.23 -2.23
N TRP A 39 1.78 -12.97 -2.10
CA TRP A 39 3.05 -12.40 -1.68
C TRP A 39 3.84 -11.86 -2.87
N LYS A 40 4.36 -10.67 -2.71
CA LYS A 40 5.26 -10.01 -3.66
C LYS A 40 6.55 -9.59 -2.96
N GLN A 41 7.59 -9.45 -3.73
CA GLN A 41 8.85 -8.87 -3.24
C GLN A 41 9.08 -7.54 -3.94
N LYS A 42 9.26 -6.50 -3.14
CA LYS A 42 9.54 -5.15 -3.62
C LYS A 42 10.79 -4.64 -2.92
N SER A 43 11.91 -4.51 -3.66
CA SER A 43 13.21 -4.22 -3.08
C SER A 43 13.56 -5.29 -2.02
N SER A 44 13.89 -4.91 -0.81
CA SER A 44 14.16 -5.84 0.30
C SER A 44 12.92 -6.22 1.10
N TYR A 45 11.75 -5.71 0.72
CA TYR A 45 10.49 -5.95 1.44
C TYR A 45 9.72 -7.12 0.87
N PHE A 46 8.99 -7.79 1.75
CA PHE A 46 7.95 -8.74 1.39
C PHE A 46 6.59 -8.09 1.61
N VAL A 47 5.76 -8.08 0.57
CA VAL A 47 4.48 -7.39 0.57
C VAL A 47 3.36 -8.41 0.45
N ALA A 48 2.45 -8.41 1.40
CA ALA A 48 1.23 -9.20 1.35
C ALA A 48 0.13 -8.36 0.67
N ASP A 49 -0.17 -8.69 -0.57
CA ASP A 49 -1.33 -8.17 -1.28
C ASP A 49 -2.54 -9.02 -0.87
N CYS A 50 -3.51 -8.42 -0.20
CA CYS A 50 -4.59 -9.18 0.42
C CYS A 50 -5.85 -8.33 0.60
N TRP A 51 -6.93 -9.00 1.01
CA TRP A 51 -8.12 -8.35 1.54
C TRP A 51 -8.01 -8.21 3.05
N LEU A 52 -8.21 -7.00 3.54
CA LEU A 52 -8.18 -6.68 4.96
C LEU A 52 -9.36 -5.77 5.30
N ASP A 53 -10.29 -6.27 6.12
CA ASP A 53 -11.48 -5.52 6.53
C ASP A 53 -12.28 -4.96 5.34
N GLY A 54 -12.39 -5.75 4.27
CA GLY A 54 -13.11 -5.37 3.05
C GLY A 54 -12.37 -4.40 2.15
N LYS A 55 -11.07 -4.21 2.37
CA LYS A 55 -10.24 -3.30 1.58
C LYS A 55 -9.10 -4.04 0.91
N ASP A 56 -8.82 -3.69 -0.33
CA ASP A 56 -7.61 -4.12 -1.02
C ASP A 56 -6.40 -3.46 -0.35
N SER A 57 -5.51 -4.29 0.18
CA SER A 57 -4.44 -3.81 1.05
C SER A 57 -3.10 -4.44 0.69
N ASP A 58 -2.04 -3.67 0.88
CA ASP A 58 -0.65 -4.11 0.80
C ASP A 58 0.00 -3.93 2.17
N ILE A 59 0.53 -5.01 2.71
CA ILE A 59 1.15 -5.01 4.03
C ILE A 59 2.62 -5.35 3.88
N TRP A 60 3.48 -4.44 4.34
CA TRP A 60 4.91 -4.44 4.08
C TRP A 60 5.71 -4.91 5.29
N PHE A 61 6.57 -5.92 5.07
CA PHE A 61 7.46 -6.48 6.09
C PHE A 61 8.89 -6.53 5.56
N ASP A 62 9.87 -6.45 6.46
CA ASP A 62 11.23 -6.82 6.10
C ASP A 62 11.42 -8.34 6.26
N ALA A 63 12.60 -8.86 5.91
CA ALA A 63 12.89 -10.29 5.95
C ALA A 63 12.87 -10.88 7.37
N ASN A 64 12.96 -10.06 8.39
CA ASN A 64 12.89 -10.47 9.80
C ASN A 64 11.46 -10.51 10.34
N GLY A 65 10.48 -10.12 9.53
CA GLY A 65 9.08 -10.06 9.95
C GLY A 65 8.71 -8.76 10.67
N ASN A 66 9.53 -7.73 10.60
CA ASN A 66 9.16 -6.41 11.12
C ASN A 66 8.19 -5.74 10.16
N TRP A 67 7.10 -5.23 10.71
CA TRP A 67 6.11 -4.50 9.94
C TRP A 67 6.55 -3.05 9.70
N TRP A 68 6.42 -2.59 8.46
CA TRP A 68 6.84 -1.26 8.05
C TRP A 68 5.70 -0.36 7.60
N MET A 69 4.68 -0.92 6.96
CA MET A 69 3.58 -0.12 6.43
C MET A 69 2.39 -1.00 6.08
N THR A 70 1.19 -0.47 6.25
CA THR A 70 -0.03 -1.01 5.66
C THR A 70 -0.65 0.07 4.79
N GLU A 71 -0.85 -0.25 3.53
CA GLU A 71 -1.56 0.59 2.56
C GLU A 71 -2.91 -0.04 2.27
N SER A 72 -3.99 0.70 2.43
CA SER A 72 -5.33 0.21 2.10
C SER A 72 -6.03 1.17 1.16
N GLU A 73 -6.62 0.62 0.11
CA GLU A 73 -7.44 1.39 -0.82
C GLU A 73 -8.78 1.72 -0.18
N ILE A 74 -9.20 2.98 -0.29
CA ILE A 74 -10.44 3.48 0.27
C ILE A 74 -11.22 4.25 -0.79
N TYR A 75 -12.48 4.59 -0.47
CA TYR A 75 -13.31 5.45 -1.29
C TYR A 75 -13.20 6.91 -0.81
N TRP A 76 -13.58 7.84 -1.67
CA TRP A 76 -13.62 9.25 -1.30
C TRP A 76 -14.40 9.50 0.00
N ASN A 77 -15.52 8.80 0.18
CA ASN A 77 -16.34 8.95 1.38
C ASN A 77 -15.63 8.51 2.67
N ASP A 78 -14.57 7.71 2.56
CA ASP A 78 -13.76 7.27 3.71
C ASP A 78 -12.65 8.26 4.05
N VAL A 79 -12.39 9.22 3.16
CA VAL A 79 -11.37 10.24 3.39
C VAL A 79 -11.90 11.22 4.44
N PRO A 80 -11.13 11.54 5.51
CA PRO A 80 -11.58 12.48 6.53
C PRO A 80 -12.00 13.83 5.95
N GLY A 81 -13.00 14.44 6.54
CA GLY A 81 -13.52 15.74 6.08
C GLY A 81 -12.46 16.84 6.04
N ALA A 82 -11.52 16.83 6.98
CA ALA A 82 -10.41 17.78 6.98
C ALA A 82 -9.49 17.60 5.77
N VAL A 83 -9.24 16.36 5.36
CA VAL A 83 -8.45 16.05 4.17
C VAL A 83 -9.22 16.43 2.90
N GLN A 84 -10.51 16.12 2.84
CA GLN A 84 -11.36 16.50 1.71
C GLN A 84 -11.36 18.02 1.52
N THR A 85 -11.50 18.77 2.59
CA THR A 85 -11.47 20.24 2.54
C THR A 85 -10.13 20.76 2.06
N ALA A 86 -9.02 20.21 2.60
CA ALA A 86 -7.69 20.60 2.18
C ALA A 86 -7.45 20.31 0.70
N PHE A 87 -7.86 19.14 0.24
CA PHE A 87 -7.73 18.77 -1.18
C PHE A 87 -8.55 19.71 -2.06
N ASN A 88 -9.80 20.00 -1.72
CA ASN A 88 -10.67 20.85 -2.50
C ASN A 88 -10.18 22.31 -2.57
N ASN A 89 -9.33 22.72 -1.65
CA ASN A 89 -8.69 24.04 -1.65
C ASN A 89 -7.28 24.03 -2.24
N SER A 90 -6.80 22.87 -2.70
CA SER A 90 -5.45 22.73 -3.25
C SER A 90 -5.40 23.06 -4.74
N GLU A 91 -4.19 23.20 -5.26
CA GLU A 91 -3.96 23.34 -6.70
C GLU A 91 -4.41 22.13 -7.51
N TYR A 92 -4.65 20.98 -6.86
CA TYR A 92 -5.08 19.74 -7.51
C TYR A 92 -6.60 19.53 -7.50
N ALA A 93 -7.37 20.49 -6.98
CA ALA A 93 -8.81 20.36 -6.80
C ALA A 93 -9.56 20.01 -8.11
N ASN A 94 -9.06 20.49 -9.25
CA ASN A 94 -9.67 20.28 -10.55
C ASN A 94 -9.02 19.14 -11.36
N TRP A 95 -8.05 18.45 -10.79
CA TRP A 95 -7.44 17.29 -11.42
C TRP A 95 -8.36 16.09 -11.29
N VAL A 96 -8.22 15.11 -12.19
CA VAL A 96 -8.97 13.86 -12.09
C VAL A 96 -8.47 13.06 -10.90
N GLN A 97 -9.37 12.72 -9.99
CA GLN A 97 -9.07 11.87 -8.83
C GLN A 97 -9.09 10.42 -9.30
N ASP A 98 -8.00 9.70 -9.07
CA ASP A 98 -7.81 8.35 -9.57
C ASP A 98 -7.99 7.31 -8.46
N ASP A 99 -7.23 7.42 -7.39
CA ASP A 99 -7.27 6.49 -6.27
C ASP A 99 -7.09 7.22 -4.94
N TYR A 100 -7.54 6.54 -3.88
CA TYR A 100 -7.40 7.03 -2.50
C TYR A 100 -6.88 5.90 -1.64
N TYR A 101 -5.93 6.23 -0.75
CA TYR A 101 -5.34 5.25 0.18
C TYR A 101 -5.21 5.84 1.56
N PHE A 102 -5.23 4.98 2.59
CA PHE A 102 -4.61 5.34 3.85
C PHE A 102 -3.35 4.52 4.06
N LEU A 103 -2.41 5.10 4.79
CA LEU A 103 -1.12 4.49 5.12
C LEU A 103 -0.97 4.45 6.63
N LEU A 104 -0.69 3.25 7.16
CA LEU A 104 -0.37 3.06 8.57
C LEU A 104 1.11 2.73 8.72
N TYR A 105 1.73 3.28 9.74
CA TYR A 105 3.16 3.12 10.03
C TYR A 105 3.36 2.73 11.49
N PRO A 106 4.47 2.04 11.84
CA PRO A 106 4.67 1.59 13.23
C PRO A 106 4.85 2.70 14.28
N LEU A 107 5.48 3.82 13.94
CA LEU A 107 5.82 4.86 14.91
C LEU A 107 5.48 6.28 14.42
N GLN A 108 4.71 6.38 13.36
CA GLN A 108 4.33 7.65 12.77
C GLN A 108 2.82 7.73 12.66
N PRO A 109 2.25 8.95 12.68
CA PRO A 109 0.84 9.13 12.41
C PRO A 109 0.46 8.61 11.03
N MET A 110 -0.77 8.10 10.91
CA MET A 110 -1.29 7.67 9.63
C MET A 110 -1.41 8.83 8.64
N GLN A 111 -1.35 8.50 7.37
CA GLN A 111 -1.49 9.47 6.29
C GLN A 111 -2.55 9.02 5.31
N TYR A 112 -3.11 9.97 4.57
CA TYR A 112 -4.02 9.74 3.46
C TYR A 112 -3.38 10.18 2.17
N VAL A 113 -3.57 9.41 1.11
CA VAL A 113 -3.00 9.71 -0.21
C VAL A 113 -4.13 9.84 -1.21
N ILE A 114 -4.09 10.92 -1.99
CA ILE A 114 -4.98 11.11 -3.12
C ILE A 114 -4.12 11.12 -4.39
N GLU A 115 -4.36 10.15 -5.29
CA GLU A 115 -3.72 10.13 -6.60
C GLU A 115 -4.54 10.94 -7.58
N VAL A 116 -3.88 11.84 -8.29
CA VAL A 116 -4.51 12.76 -9.22
C VAL A 116 -3.81 12.76 -10.57
N LYS A 117 -4.58 13.00 -11.61
CA LYS A 117 -4.10 13.06 -12.99
C LYS A 117 -4.58 14.31 -13.67
N GLN A 118 -3.73 14.89 -14.51
CA GLN A 118 -4.10 15.93 -15.45
C GLN A 118 -3.26 15.76 -16.73
N GLY A 119 -3.91 15.47 -17.85
CA GLY A 119 -3.19 15.13 -19.08
C GLY A 119 -2.29 13.92 -18.86
N ASN A 120 -1.00 14.07 -19.12
CA ASN A 120 0.00 13.02 -18.91
C ASN A 120 0.64 13.04 -17.53
N GLN A 121 0.25 13.99 -16.68
CA GLN A 121 0.83 14.15 -15.35
C GLN A 121 0.07 13.33 -14.33
N LYS A 122 0.81 12.67 -13.42
CA LYS A 122 0.25 11.94 -12.30
C LYS A 122 1.02 12.31 -11.03
N TYR A 123 0.27 12.67 -9.99
CA TYR A 123 0.82 13.04 -8.68
C TYR A 123 0.15 12.25 -7.58
N GLN A 124 0.90 12.04 -6.51
CA GLN A 124 0.39 11.53 -5.23
C GLN A 124 0.48 12.65 -4.22
N VAL A 125 -0.65 12.97 -3.57
CA VAL A 125 -0.74 14.05 -2.59
C VAL A 125 -1.00 13.44 -1.22
N PHE A 126 -0.08 13.65 -0.28
CA PHE A 126 -0.09 13.03 1.04
C PHE A 126 -0.56 14.04 2.09
N TYR A 127 -1.54 13.63 2.89
CA TYR A 127 -2.11 14.45 3.95
C TYR A 127 -2.04 13.73 5.29
N SER A 128 -1.84 14.50 6.37
CA SER A 128 -2.14 14.02 7.71
C SER A 128 -3.67 13.95 7.91
N GLU A 129 -4.11 13.23 8.92
CA GLU A 129 -5.54 13.04 9.21
C GLU A 129 -6.29 14.36 9.42
N ASP A 130 -5.61 15.39 9.93
CA ASP A 130 -6.18 16.72 10.17
C ASP A 130 -6.14 17.65 8.92
N GLY A 131 -5.73 17.13 7.77
CA GLY A 131 -5.71 17.87 6.52
C GLY A 131 -4.40 18.63 6.24
N GLY A 132 -3.37 18.41 7.05
CA GLY A 132 -2.04 19.00 6.79
C GLY A 132 -1.38 18.36 5.59
N LEU A 133 -0.89 19.16 4.66
CA LEU A 133 -0.13 18.64 3.52
C LEU A 133 1.24 18.14 3.99
N MET A 134 1.50 16.84 3.77
CA MET A 134 2.74 16.20 4.20
C MET A 134 3.76 16.09 3.07
N ASN A 135 3.30 15.76 1.87
CA ASN A 135 4.18 15.57 0.73
C ASN A 135 3.39 15.58 -0.57
N THR A 136 4.08 15.86 -1.67
CA THR A 136 3.56 15.73 -3.03
C THR A 136 4.64 15.04 -3.86
N VAL A 137 4.28 13.94 -4.52
CA VAL A 137 5.22 13.17 -5.32
C VAL A 137 4.75 13.13 -6.77
N ASN A 138 5.62 13.55 -7.67
CA ASN A 138 5.37 13.41 -9.11
C ASN A 138 5.75 11.98 -9.53
N VAL A 139 4.75 11.21 -9.93
CA VAL A 139 4.93 9.82 -10.40
C VAL A 139 4.65 9.69 -11.89
N THR A 140 4.66 10.78 -12.63
CA THR A 140 4.41 10.80 -14.08
C THR A 140 5.39 9.87 -14.81
N GLY A 141 4.87 8.85 -15.49
CA GLY A 141 5.68 7.89 -16.23
C GLY A 141 6.58 7.02 -15.38
N LYS A 142 6.35 6.98 -14.07
CA LYS A 142 7.16 6.21 -13.11
C LYS A 142 6.31 5.15 -12.44
N ASP A 143 6.98 4.23 -11.75
CA ASP A 143 6.34 3.33 -10.80
C ASP A 143 5.66 4.16 -9.70
N ASP A 144 4.38 3.94 -9.47
CA ASP A 144 3.59 4.67 -8.47
C ASP A 144 3.53 3.96 -7.12
N THR A 145 4.34 2.92 -6.95
CA THR A 145 4.43 2.20 -5.68
C THR A 145 4.85 3.15 -4.55
N ILE A 146 4.09 3.12 -3.45
CA ILE A 146 4.44 3.86 -2.24
C ILE A 146 5.25 2.92 -1.35
N TYR A 147 6.53 3.25 -1.17
CA TYR A 147 7.43 2.51 -0.30
C TYR A 147 7.35 3.02 1.13
N PRO A 148 7.59 2.15 2.14
CA PRO A 148 7.72 2.61 3.52
C PRO A 148 8.81 3.67 3.65
N PRO A 149 8.67 4.63 4.58
CA PRO A 149 9.74 5.59 4.81
C PRO A 149 11.00 4.90 5.31
N GLU A 150 12.12 5.30 4.79
CA GLU A 150 13.42 4.85 5.30
C GLU A 150 13.67 5.49 6.68
N GLU A 151 14.40 4.76 7.51
CA GLU A 151 14.79 5.27 8.83
C GLU A 151 15.70 6.50 8.73
#